data_922c9773a66c9e84e41f051134314c3e
#
_entry.id   922c9773a66c9e84e41f051134314c3e
#
_cell.length_a   1.000
_cell.length_b   1.000
_cell.length_c   1.000
_cell.angle_alpha   90.00
_cell.angle_beta   90.00
_cell.angle_gamma   90.00
#
_symmetry.space_group_name_H-M   'P 1'
#
loop_
_entity.id
_entity.type
_entity.pdbx_description
1 polymer ?
#
loop_
_entity_poly.entity_id
_entity_poly.type
_entity_poly.pdbx_seq_one_letter_code
_entity_poly.pdbx_strand_id
1 'polypeptide(L)'
;YKLREVDGITPEEARVIAAMKNIAEGTGTSIDAAKVLRVDPGRLSELPPRSELVRQARDMMALSDAAFGAVVNNVIPAKYGAIVGRLIDDQELQTAAIEVLAKADPSNAFQAEAIVRQVQGAGSEQVKQISLFGEEIVTESFYVERAKVLDRAFKELRRDKAAFETLVRNSERLEAEGNILAKTANERKASTDAQTIALLQTLANRKGP
;
A
#
# COMPACT_ATOMS: atom_id res chain seq x y z
N TYR A 1 -9.79 34.17 -17.00
CA TYR A 1 -8.44 34.12 -16.45
C TYR A 1 -7.56 35.09 -17.24
N LYS A 2 -7.02 36.12 -16.60
CA LYS A 2 -6.02 37.01 -17.21
C LYS A 2 -4.66 36.32 -17.04
N LEU A 3 -4.08 35.83 -18.14
CA LEU A 3 -2.68 35.47 -18.20
C LEU A 3 -1.85 36.74 -17.94
N ARG A 4 -1.11 36.80 -16.85
CA ARG A 4 -0.03 37.75 -16.68
C ARG A 4 1.18 37.19 -17.40
N GLU A 5 1.61 37.83 -18.47
CA GLU A 5 2.99 37.68 -18.95
C GLU A 5 3.91 38.24 -17.87
N VAL A 6 4.72 37.36 -17.27
CA VAL A 6 5.79 37.77 -16.37
C VAL A 6 7.07 37.66 -17.20
N ASP A 7 7.62 38.80 -17.57
CA ASP A 7 8.87 38.90 -18.33
C ASP A 7 9.98 38.13 -17.59
N GLY A 8 10.65 37.24 -18.30
CA GLY A 8 11.86 36.55 -17.84
C GLY A 8 11.63 35.17 -17.17
N ILE A 9 10.40 34.64 -17.15
CA ILE A 9 10.12 33.30 -16.63
C ILE A 9 9.94 32.32 -17.78
N THR A 10 10.67 31.21 -17.77
CA THR A 10 10.47 30.12 -18.73
C THR A 10 9.14 29.38 -18.49
N PRO A 11 8.56 28.73 -19.52
CA PRO A 11 7.35 27.92 -19.34
C PRO A 11 7.48 26.83 -18.27
N GLU A 12 8.69 26.33 -18.05
CA GLU A 12 8.99 25.32 -17.01
C GLU A 12 8.96 25.93 -15.61
N GLU A 13 9.59 27.08 -15.42
CA GLU A 13 9.52 27.83 -14.17
C GLU A 13 8.09 28.24 -13.83
N ALA A 14 7.31 28.66 -14.82
CA ALA A 14 5.90 29.00 -14.61
C ALA A 14 5.08 27.78 -14.11
N ARG A 15 5.35 26.60 -14.66
CA ARG A 15 4.70 25.34 -14.21
C ARG A 15 5.11 24.99 -12.77
N VAL A 16 6.38 25.15 -12.44
CA VAL A 16 6.90 24.91 -11.07
C VAL A 16 6.23 25.85 -10.08
N ILE A 17 6.16 27.15 -10.39
CA ILE A 17 5.51 28.16 -9.53
C ILE A 17 4.02 27.85 -9.34
N ALA A 18 3.32 27.46 -10.41
CA ALA A 18 1.89 27.09 -10.35
C ALA A 18 1.69 25.83 -9.49
N ALA A 19 2.54 24.81 -9.64
CA ALA A 19 2.47 23.60 -8.84
C ALA A 19 2.75 23.87 -7.36
N MET A 20 3.77 24.68 -7.04
CA MET A 20 4.09 25.09 -5.67
C MET A 20 2.93 25.86 -5.02
N LYS A 21 2.28 26.75 -5.78
CA LYS A 21 1.11 27.46 -5.31
C LYS A 21 -0.05 26.53 -4.98
N ASN A 22 -0.37 25.58 -5.88
CA ASN A 22 -1.40 24.57 -5.66
C ASN A 22 -1.13 23.72 -4.43
N ILE A 23 0.14 23.34 -4.20
CA ILE A 23 0.55 22.57 -3.02
C ILE A 23 0.35 23.42 -1.74
N ALA A 24 0.75 24.70 -1.76
CA ALA A 24 0.58 25.60 -0.64
C ALA A 24 -0.89 25.88 -0.31
N GLU A 25 -1.76 25.91 -1.32
CA GLU A 25 -3.20 26.08 -1.18
C GLU A 25 -3.93 24.76 -0.82
N GLY A 26 -3.22 23.63 -0.73
CA GLY A 26 -3.80 22.32 -0.39
C GLY A 26 -4.56 21.64 -1.54
N THR A 27 -4.47 22.16 -2.76
CA THR A 27 -5.10 21.61 -3.98
C THR A 27 -4.14 20.81 -4.86
N GLY A 28 -2.83 20.86 -4.55
CA GLY A 28 -1.79 20.15 -5.27
C GLY A 28 -1.82 18.65 -5.05
N THR A 29 -1.28 17.90 -6.02
CA THR A 29 -1.14 16.45 -5.97
C THR A 29 0.30 16.01 -5.71
N SER A 30 0.49 14.73 -5.33
CA SER A 30 1.84 14.14 -5.21
C SER A 30 2.58 14.10 -6.55
N ILE A 31 1.86 14.03 -7.67
CA ILE A 31 2.43 14.12 -9.02
C ILE A 31 2.95 15.54 -9.29
N ASP A 32 2.20 16.58 -8.90
CA ASP A 32 2.64 17.96 -9.08
C ASP A 32 3.90 18.24 -8.26
N ALA A 33 3.94 17.79 -7.01
CA ALA A 33 5.13 17.90 -6.18
C ALA A 33 6.32 17.11 -6.77
N ALA A 34 6.09 15.91 -7.29
CA ALA A 34 7.15 15.12 -7.92
C ALA A 34 7.70 15.81 -9.18
N LYS A 35 6.84 16.43 -10.01
CA LYS A 35 7.27 17.22 -11.17
C LYS A 35 8.19 18.37 -10.76
N VAL A 36 7.82 19.10 -9.70
CA VAL A 36 8.65 20.18 -9.15
C VAL A 36 10.00 19.65 -8.69
N LEU A 37 10.00 18.59 -7.89
CA LEU A 37 11.22 18.02 -7.32
C LEU A 37 12.16 17.38 -8.36
N ARG A 38 11.61 16.86 -9.46
CA ARG A 38 12.43 16.34 -10.58
C ARG A 38 13.14 17.45 -11.35
N VAL A 39 12.56 18.64 -11.41
CA VAL A 39 13.20 19.84 -12.04
C VAL A 39 14.20 20.45 -11.06
N ASP A 40 13.83 20.63 -9.80
CA ASP A 40 14.65 21.25 -8.78
C ASP A 40 14.49 20.53 -7.43
N PRO A 41 15.34 19.54 -7.12
CA PRO A 41 15.32 18.82 -5.85
C PRO A 41 15.51 19.72 -4.62
N GLY A 42 16.15 20.89 -4.76
CA GLY A 42 16.39 21.85 -3.67
C GLY A 42 15.10 22.39 -3.07
N ARG A 43 14.03 22.43 -3.85
CA ARG A 43 12.70 22.89 -3.39
C ARG A 43 12.00 21.95 -2.39
N LEU A 44 12.58 20.80 -2.11
CA LEU A 44 12.06 19.90 -1.09
C LEU A 44 11.91 20.59 0.27
N SER A 45 12.80 21.52 0.61
CA SER A 45 12.77 22.28 1.86
C SER A 45 11.60 23.28 1.95
N GLU A 46 11.04 23.67 0.81
CA GLU A 46 9.89 24.58 0.71
C GLU A 46 8.54 23.85 0.87
N LEU A 47 8.54 22.51 0.81
CA LEU A 47 7.35 21.68 0.91
C LEU A 47 7.08 21.25 2.35
N PRO A 48 5.82 21.00 2.75
CA PRO A 48 5.47 20.56 4.09
C PRO A 48 6.14 19.21 4.44
N PRO A 49 7.07 19.14 5.43
CA PRO A 49 7.97 17.99 5.59
C PRO A 49 7.28 16.70 6.03
N ARG A 50 6.10 16.79 6.64
CA ARG A 50 5.33 15.63 7.14
C ARG A 50 4.10 15.28 6.29
N SER A 51 3.97 15.87 5.11
CA SER A 51 2.86 15.60 4.21
C SER A 51 3.05 14.26 3.51
N GLU A 52 2.00 13.43 3.48
CA GLU A 52 1.95 12.20 2.70
C GLU A 52 2.19 12.46 1.21
N LEU A 53 1.65 13.57 0.72
CA LEU A 53 1.85 14.06 -0.65
C LEU A 53 3.34 14.24 -0.95
N VAL A 54 4.09 14.90 -0.06
CA VAL A 54 5.52 15.16 -0.23
C VAL A 54 6.33 13.88 -0.11
N ARG A 55 5.95 12.95 0.77
CA ARG A 55 6.58 11.64 0.89
C ARG A 55 6.45 10.86 -0.42
N GLN A 56 5.25 10.76 -0.97
CA GLN A 56 5.02 10.08 -2.25
C GLN A 56 5.77 10.78 -3.39
N ALA A 57 5.80 12.10 -3.41
CA ALA A 57 6.53 12.87 -4.41
C ALA A 57 8.03 12.56 -4.38
N ARG A 58 8.63 12.50 -3.17
CA ARG A 58 10.03 12.13 -2.99
C ARG A 58 10.33 10.73 -3.50
N ASP A 59 9.48 9.77 -3.17
CA ASP A 59 9.63 8.39 -3.64
C ASP A 59 9.55 8.33 -5.18
N MET A 60 8.65 9.09 -5.80
CA MET A 60 8.52 9.16 -7.26
C MET A 60 9.67 9.90 -7.97
N MET A 61 10.51 10.66 -7.26
CA MET A 61 11.71 11.25 -7.88
C MET A 61 12.68 10.19 -8.40
N ALA A 62 12.74 9.02 -7.77
CA ALA A 62 13.61 7.92 -8.15
C ALA A 62 13.12 7.14 -9.39
N LEU A 63 11.91 7.41 -9.88
CA LEU A 63 11.39 6.75 -11.08
C LEU A 63 12.15 7.22 -12.34
N SER A 64 12.36 6.29 -13.27
CA SER A 64 12.77 6.63 -14.64
C SER A 64 11.72 7.51 -15.33
N ASP A 65 12.09 8.17 -16.42
CA ASP A 65 11.15 9.03 -17.15
C ASP A 65 9.96 8.23 -17.71
N ALA A 66 10.21 7.02 -18.21
CA ALA A 66 9.17 6.12 -18.69
C ALA A 66 8.20 5.71 -17.57
N ALA A 67 8.73 5.30 -16.43
CA ALA A 67 7.95 4.90 -15.26
C ALA A 67 7.15 6.08 -14.69
N PHE A 68 7.76 7.25 -14.58
CA PHE A 68 7.09 8.46 -14.14
C PHE A 68 6.00 8.90 -15.12
N GLY A 69 6.27 8.83 -16.43
CA GLY A 69 5.30 9.09 -17.48
C GLY A 69 4.05 8.22 -17.39
N ALA A 70 4.20 6.94 -17.07
CA ALA A 70 3.08 6.04 -16.86
C ALA A 70 2.20 6.46 -15.66
N VAL A 71 2.81 6.92 -14.55
CA VAL A 71 2.08 7.46 -13.40
C VAL A 71 1.35 8.75 -13.76
N VAL A 72 2.01 9.67 -14.48
CA VAL A 72 1.40 10.93 -14.92
C VAL A 72 0.20 10.68 -15.85
N ASN A 73 0.27 9.65 -16.68
CA ASN A 73 -0.80 9.24 -17.60
C ASN A 73 -1.88 8.35 -16.94
N ASN A 74 -1.86 8.22 -15.60
CA ASN A 74 -2.81 7.42 -14.82
C ASN A 74 -2.87 5.93 -15.23
N VAL A 75 -1.77 5.35 -15.73
CA VAL A 75 -1.66 3.90 -15.95
C VAL A 75 -1.74 3.16 -14.62
N ILE A 76 -1.13 3.72 -13.58
CA ILE A 76 -1.28 3.29 -12.19
C ILE A 76 -1.47 4.52 -11.27
N PRO A 77 -2.12 4.36 -10.10
CA PRO A 77 -2.22 5.41 -9.09
C PRO A 77 -0.86 5.91 -8.60
N ALA A 78 -0.74 7.22 -8.32
CA ALA A 78 0.49 7.84 -7.81
C ALA A 78 1.08 7.15 -6.57
N LYS A 79 0.23 6.68 -5.65
CA LYS A 79 0.64 5.91 -4.46
C LYS A 79 1.39 4.62 -4.81
N TYR A 80 1.07 3.97 -5.93
CA TYR A 80 1.77 2.76 -6.39
C TYR A 80 3.07 3.12 -7.10
N GLY A 81 3.08 4.21 -7.88
CA GLY A 81 4.31 4.76 -8.45
C GLY A 81 5.34 5.11 -7.37
N ALA A 82 4.90 5.70 -6.26
CA ALA A 82 5.76 5.98 -5.11
C ALA A 82 6.36 4.70 -4.49
N ILE A 83 5.59 3.61 -4.42
CA ILE A 83 6.10 2.31 -3.95
C ILE A 83 7.19 1.77 -4.88
N VAL A 84 6.99 1.85 -6.20
CA VAL A 84 7.98 1.43 -7.20
C VAL A 84 9.26 2.24 -7.05
N GLY A 85 9.18 3.57 -7.02
CA GLY A 85 10.36 4.44 -6.89
C GLY A 85 11.12 4.28 -5.58
N ARG A 86 10.44 3.88 -4.49
CA ARG A 86 11.07 3.60 -3.20
C ARG A 86 11.81 2.26 -3.15
N LEU A 87 11.32 1.24 -3.87
CA LEU A 87 11.78 -0.13 -3.73
C LEU A 87 12.69 -0.60 -4.87
N ILE A 88 12.61 0.01 -6.03
CA ILE A 88 13.32 -0.43 -7.23
C ILE A 88 14.17 0.72 -7.77
N ASP A 89 15.50 0.52 -7.82
CA ASP A 89 16.43 1.48 -8.42
C ASP A 89 16.65 1.22 -9.91
N ASP A 90 16.50 -0.03 -10.36
CA ASP A 90 16.69 -0.42 -11.75
C ASP A 90 15.52 0.05 -12.65
N GLN A 91 15.85 0.78 -13.73
CA GLN A 91 14.85 1.42 -14.60
C GLN A 91 14.02 0.43 -15.42
N GLU A 92 14.60 -0.71 -15.83
CA GLU A 92 13.87 -1.74 -16.56
C GLU A 92 12.90 -2.46 -15.62
N LEU A 93 13.34 -2.75 -14.42
CA LEU A 93 12.49 -3.34 -13.37
C LEU A 93 11.37 -2.39 -12.94
N GLN A 94 11.60 -1.07 -12.89
CA GLN A 94 10.55 -0.10 -12.62
C GLN A 94 9.44 -0.15 -13.68
N THR A 95 9.83 -0.19 -14.95
CA THR A 95 8.86 -0.27 -16.06
C THR A 95 8.05 -1.56 -15.99
N ALA A 96 8.71 -2.68 -15.77
CA ALA A 96 8.04 -3.96 -15.62
C ALA A 96 7.12 -4.02 -14.38
N ALA A 97 7.54 -3.46 -13.25
CA ALA A 97 6.71 -3.38 -12.05
C ALA A 97 5.43 -2.57 -12.30
N ILE A 98 5.52 -1.49 -13.08
CA ILE A 98 4.35 -0.69 -13.45
C ILE A 98 3.39 -1.49 -14.35
N GLU A 99 3.91 -2.22 -15.33
CA GLU A 99 3.08 -3.08 -16.20
C GLU A 99 2.36 -4.17 -15.41
N VAL A 100 3.08 -4.83 -14.48
CA VAL A 100 2.49 -5.85 -13.61
C VAL A 100 1.43 -5.23 -12.70
N LEU A 101 1.69 -4.06 -12.10
CA LEU A 101 0.71 -3.36 -11.27
C LEU A 101 -0.53 -2.94 -12.06
N ALA A 102 -0.35 -2.47 -13.29
CA ALA A 102 -1.48 -2.08 -14.16
C ALA A 102 -2.38 -3.28 -14.53
N LYS A 103 -1.79 -4.45 -14.76
CA LYS A 103 -2.54 -5.68 -15.06
C LYS A 103 -3.20 -6.27 -13.82
N ALA A 104 -2.50 -6.23 -12.68
CA ALA A 104 -2.97 -6.84 -11.43
C ALA A 104 -4.05 -6.03 -10.71
N ASP A 105 -4.16 -4.74 -10.99
CA ASP A 105 -5.09 -3.77 -10.37
C ASP A 105 -5.23 -3.96 -8.85
N PRO A 106 -4.14 -3.82 -8.07
CA PRO A 106 -4.17 -4.10 -6.64
C PRO A 106 -5.13 -3.16 -5.90
N SER A 107 -5.97 -3.70 -5.04
CA SER A 107 -7.00 -2.94 -4.33
C SER A 107 -6.44 -2.03 -3.22
N ASN A 108 -5.19 -2.23 -2.79
CA ASN A 108 -4.56 -1.43 -1.74
C ASN A 108 -3.03 -1.39 -1.86
N ALA A 109 -2.40 -0.45 -1.11
CA ALA A 109 -0.96 -0.24 -1.13
C ALA A 109 -0.15 -1.46 -0.66
N PHE A 110 -0.68 -2.27 0.24
CA PHE A 110 -0.02 -3.48 0.74
C PHE A 110 0.13 -4.54 -0.35
N GLN A 111 -0.93 -4.75 -1.14
CA GLN A 111 -0.89 -5.66 -2.30
C GLN A 111 0.07 -5.13 -3.38
N ALA A 112 0.03 -3.82 -3.66
CA ALA A 112 0.96 -3.20 -4.59
C ALA A 112 2.42 -3.38 -4.15
N GLU A 113 2.71 -3.17 -2.86
CA GLU A 113 4.07 -3.37 -2.32
C GLU A 113 4.52 -4.82 -2.41
N ALA A 114 3.65 -5.80 -2.15
CA ALA A 114 3.96 -7.22 -2.29
C ALA A 114 4.34 -7.58 -3.74
N ILE A 115 3.58 -7.08 -4.71
CA ILE A 115 3.86 -7.24 -6.15
C ILE A 115 5.22 -6.63 -6.51
N VAL A 116 5.48 -5.39 -6.09
CA VAL A 116 6.75 -4.69 -6.39
C VAL A 116 7.95 -5.42 -5.80
N ARG A 117 7.85 -5.92 -4.56
CA ARG A 117 8.91 -6.72 -3.93
C ARG A 117 9.18 -8.03 -4.66
N GLN A 118 8.15 -8.64 -5.22
CA GLN A 118 8.30 -9.87 -6.02
C GLN A 118 9.02 -9.58 -7.33
N VAL A 119 8.66 -8.51 -8.04
CA VAL A 119 9.36 -8.06 -9.26
C VAL A 119 10.83 -7.74 -8.93
N GLN A 120 11.09 -7.03 -7.83
CA GLN A 120 12.44 -6.74 -7.36
C GLN A 120 13.27 -8.00 -7.10
N GLY A 121 12.67 -9.04 -6.51
CA GLY A 121 13.33 -10.32 -6.20
C GLY A 121 13.59 -11.21 -7.42
N ALA A 122 12.81 -11.03 -8.50
CA ALA A 122 12.92 -11.87 -9.70
C ALA A 122 14.11 -11.52 -10.61
N GLY A 123 14.62 -10.29 -10.56
CA GLY A 123 15.71 -9.81 -11.43
C GLY A 123 15.30 -9.61 -12.90
N SER A 124 16.14 -8.91 -13.67
CA SER A 124 15.79 -8.44 -15.02
C SER A 124 15.55 -9.54 -16.07
N GLU A 125 16.20 -10.69 -15.97
CA GLU A 125 15.99 -11.77 -16.93
C GLU A 125 14.69 -12.54 -16.74
N GLN A 126 14.22 -12.68 -15.49
CA GLN A 126 12.94 -13.33 -15.17
C GLN A 126 11.75 -12.40 -15.41
N VAL A 127 11.96 -11.09 -15.37
CA VAL A 127 10.89 -10.09 -15.53
C VAL A 127 10.24 -10.15 -16.92
N LYS A 128 10.97 -10.50 -17.98
CA LYS A 128 10.39 -10.72 -19.31
C LYS A 128 9.42 -11.91 -19.33
N GLN A 129 9.64 -12.93 -18.51
CA GLN A 129 8.70 -14.04 -18.31
C GLN A 129 7.52 -13.63 -17.41
N ILE A 130 7.76 -12.84 -16.39
CA ILE A 130 6.72 -12.32 -15.49
C ILE A 130 5.70 -11.47 -16.27
N SER A 131 6.14 -10.64 -17.21
CA SER A 131 5.26 -9.85 -18.07
C SER A 131 4.35 -10.71 -18.97
N LEU A 132 4.79 -11.91 -19.34
CA LEU A 132 4.01 -12.88 -20.12
C LEU A 132 3.04 -13.70 -19.26
N PHE A 133 3.39 -13.98 -18.00
CA PHE A 133 2.63 -14.81 -17.06
C PHE A 133 2.08 -14.01 -15.85
N GLY A 134 1.97 -12.69 -15.98
CA GLY A 134 1.70 -11.75 -14.88
C GLY A 134 0.47 -12.06 -14.03
N GLU A 135 -0.58 -12.64 -14.62
CA GLU A 135 -1.77 -13.03 -13.85
C GLU A 135 -1.48 -14.22 -12.92
N GLU A 136 -0.68 -15.19 -13.35
CA GLU A 136 -0.42 -16.40 -12.58
C GLU A 136 0.49 -16.12 -11.37
N ILE A 137 1.51 -15.30 -11.54
CA ILE A 137 2.46 -14.92 -10.47
C ILE A 137 1.80 -13.97 -9.46
N VAL A 138 1.00 -13.02 -9.92
CA VAL A 138 0.23 -12.13 -9.06
C VAL A 138 -0.77 -12.92 -8.22
N THR A 139 -1.38 -13.93 -8.80
CA THR A 139 -2.33 -14.81 -8.11
C THR A 139 -1.61 -15.59 -7.00
N GLU A 140 -0.44 -16.17 -7.28
CA GLU A 140 0.31 -16.95 -6.31
C GLU A 140 0.84 -16.10 -5.14
N SER A 141 1.45 -14.94 -5.42
CA SER A 141 1.92 -14.02 -4.38
C SER A 141 0.78 -13.46 -3.54
N PHE A 142 -0.35 -13.17 -4.16
CA PHE A 142 -1.56 -12.74 -3.47
C PHE A 142 -2.03 -13.80 -2.47
N TYR A 143 -2.04 -15.07 -2.87
CA TYR A 143 -2.43 -16.16 -1.98
C TYR A 143 -1.41 -16.38 -0.86
N VAL A 144 -0.11 -16.28 -1.14
CA VAL A 144 0.96 -16.41 -0.13
C VAL A 144 0.88 -15.29 0.91
N GLU A 145 0.72 -14.04 0.50
CA GLU A 145 0.58 -12.92 1.45
C GLU A 145 -0.74 -12.98 2.22
N ARG A 146 -1.82 -13.36 1.57
CA ARG A 146 -3.10 -13.57 2.24
C ARG A 146 -3.03 -14.72 3.25
N ALA A 147 -2.31 -15.78 2.93
CA ALA A 147 -2.05 -16.89 3.86
C ALA A 147 -1.26 -16.42 5.09
N LYS A 148 -0.24 -15.55 4.92
CA LYS A 148 0.51 -14.97 6.05
C LYS A 148 -0.35 -14.06 6.92
N VAL A 149 -1.21 -13.23 6.32
CA VAL A 149 -2.16 -12.38 7.07
C VAL A 149 -3.14 -13.23 7.86
N LEU A 150 -3.68 -14.29 7.22
CA LEU A 150 -4.57 -15.24 7.88
C LEU A 150 -3.87 -16.00 9.00
N ASP A 151 -2.63 -16.43 8.82
CA ASP A 151 -1.85 -17.12 9.87
C ASP A 151 -1.60 -16.21 11.08
N ARG A 152 -1.31 -14.92 10.85
CA ARG A 152 -1.20 -13.93 11.95
C ARG A 152 -2.53 -13.75 12.67
N ALA A 153 -3.61 -13.54 11.93
CA ALA A 153 -4.95 -13.42 12.52
C ALA A 153 -5.34 -14.67 13.31
N PHE A 154 -4.99 -15.86 12.81
CA PHE A 154 -5.20 -17.13 13.51
C PHE A 154 -4.38 -17.23 14.81
N LYS A 155 -3.12 -16.78 14.80
CA LYS A 155 -2.27 -16.75 15.98
C LYS A 155 -2.82 -15.78 17.04
N GLU A 156 -3.31 -14.62 16.62
CA GLU A 156 -3.96 -13.65 17.52
C GLU A 156 -5.25 -14.21 18.09
N LEU A 157 -6.14 -14.77 17.28
CA LEU A 157 -7.37 -15.42 17.75
C LEU A 157 -7.10 -16.56 18.72
N ARG A 158 -6.07 -17.39 18.45
CA ARG A 158 -5.68 -18.47 19.40
C ARG A 158 -5.19 -17.92 20.72
N ARG A 159 -4.41 -16.84 20.70
CA ARG A 159 -3.93 -16.19 21.93
C ARG A 159 -5.08 -15.62 22.73
N ASP A 160 -6.00 -14.94 22.07
CA ASP A 160 -7.18 -14.36 22.71
C ASP A 160 -8.11 -15.45 23.24
N LYS A 161 -8.30 -16.54 22.48
CA LYS A 161 -9.06 -17.70 22.95
C LYS A 161 -8.46 -18.31 24.21
N ALA A 162 -7.14 -18.50 24.26
CA ALA A 162 -6.45 -19.03 25.45
C ALA A 162 -6.60 -18.10 26.66
N ALA A 163 -6.54 -16.78 26.45
CA ALA A 163 -6.78 -15.80 27.50
C ALA A 163 -8.23 -15.88 28.03
N PHE A 164 -9.22 -15.98 27.12
CA PHE A 164 -10.63 -16.12 27.49
C PHE A 164 -10.92 -17.47 28.17
N GLU A 165 -10.32 -18.58 27.73
CA GLU A 165 -10.46 -19.87 28.38
C GLU A 165 -9.91 -19.85 29.84
N THR A 166 -8.83 -19.11 30.07
CA THR A 166 -8.28 -18.90 31.41
C THR A 166 -9.22 -18.08 32.29
N LEU A 167 -9.83 -17.02 31.74
CA LEU A 167 -10.83 -16.23 32.45
C LEU A 167 -12.10 -17.03 32.72
N VAL A 168 -12.57 -17.84 31.77
CA VAL A 168 -13.74 -18.71 31.91
C VAL A 168 -13.49 -19.80 32.96
N ARG A 169 -12.30 -20.39 32.97
CA ARG A 169 -11.93 -21.42 33.98
C ARG A 169 -11.96 -20.88 35.41
N ASN A 170 -11.76 -19.57 35.57
CA ASN A 170 -11.87 -18.88 36.84
C ASN A 170 -13.23 -18.18 37.05
N SER A 171 -14.18 -18.36 36.11
CA SER A 171 -15.44 -17.60 36.11
C SER A 171 -16.33 -17.90 37.30
N GLU A 172 -16.45 -19.17 37.71
CA GLU A 172 -17.25 -19.52 38.90
C GLU A 172 -16.78 -18.80 40.18
N ARG A 173 -15.47 -18.63 40.33
CA ARG A 173 -14.91 -17.87 41.44
C ARG A 173 -15.14 -16.37 41.29
N LEU A 174 -15.00 -15.84 40.04
CA LEU A 174 -15.17 -14.44 39.75
C LEU A 174 -16.64 -14.02 39.75
N GLU A 175 -17.57 -14.90 39.38
CA GLU A 175 -19.01 -14.67 39.49
C GLU A 175 -19.46 -14.66 40.95
N ALA A 176 -18.92 -15.55 41.79
CA ALA A 176 -19.16 -15.54 43.22
C ALA A 176 -18.66 -14.24 43.88
N GLU A 177 -17.64 -13.60 43.34
CA GLU A 177 -17.13 -12.30 43.76
C GLU A 177 -17.87 -11.09 43.12
N GLY A 178 -18.95 -11.34 42.33
CA GLY A 178 -19.74 -10.30 41.67
C GLY A 178 -19.03 -9.59 40.51
N ASN A 179 -18.05 -10.25 39.88
CA ASN A 179 -17.22 -9.64 38.85
C ASN A 179 -17.90 -9.66 37.48
N ILE A 180 -18.31 -8.48 36.99
CA ILE A 180 -18.95 -8.28 35.68
C ILE A 180 -18.05 -8.73 34.52
N LEU A 181 -16.72 -8.75 34.68
CA LEU A 181 -15.76 -9.15 33.66
C LEU A 181 -15.88 -10.63 33.27
N ALA A 182 -16.30 -11.50 34.19
CA ALA A 182 -16.49 -12.93 33.90
C ALA A 182 -17.61 -13.17 32.88
N LYS A 183 -18.73 -12.47 33.03
CA LYS A 183 -19.86 -12.52 32.07
C LYS A 183 -19.43 -12.01 30.68
N THR A 184 -18.73 -10.89 30.65
CA THR A 184 -18.22 -10.30 29.40
C THR A 184 -17.20 -11.21 28.71
N ALA A 185 -16.36 -11.94 29.48
CA ALA A 185 -15.39 -12.91 28.96
C ALA A 185 -16.08 -14.11 28.29
N ASN A 186 -17.16 -14.63 28.86
CA ASN A 186 -17.96 -15.72 28.29
C ASN A 186 -18.64 -15.28 26.98
N GLU A 187 -19.21 -14.09 26.93
CA GLU A 187 -19.84 -13.53 25.74
C GLU A 187 -18.80 -13.32 24.62
N ARG A 188 -17.62 -12.84 24.94
CA ARG A 188 -16.51 -12.67 23.99
C ARG A 188 -15.96 -14.00 23.48
N LYS A 189 -15.86 -15.02 24.34
CA LYS A 189 -15.45 -16.36 23.92
C LYS A 189 -16.42 -16.93 22.86
N ALA A 190 -17.71 -16.84 23.08
CA ALA A 190 -18.72 -17.30 22.14
C ALA A 190 -18.61 -16.54 20.79
N SER A 191 -18.37 -15.22 20.82
CA SER A 191 -18.13 -14.40 19.63
C SER A 191 -16.86 -14.81 18.90
N THR A 192 -15.76 -15.07 19.61
CA THR A 192 -14.48 -15.48 19.04
C THR A 192 -14.57 -16.87 18.41
N ASP A 193 -15.28 -17.81 19.04
CA ASP A 193 -15.53 -19.14 18.49
C ASP A 193 -16.36 -19.06 17.20
N ALA A 194 -17.40 -18.21 17.16
CA ALA A 194 -18.21 -17.98 15.96
C ALA A 194 -17.38 -17.36 14.80
N GLN A 195 -16.53 -16.40 15.10
CA GLN A 195 -15.63 -15.80 14.11
C GLN A 195 -14.61 -16.82 13.58
N THR A 196 -14.07 -17.67 14.44
CA THR A 196 -13.15 -18.74 14.03
C THR A 196 -13.82 -19.74 13.11
N ILE A 197 -15.06 -20.15 13.40
CA ILE A 197 -15.84 -21.05 12.56
C ILE A 197 -16.14 -20.41 11.20
N ALA A 198 -16.56 -19.14 11.17
CA ALA A 198 -16.83 -18.40 9.95
C ALA A 198 -15.57 -18.26 9.07
N LEU A 199 -14.41 -18.03 9.68
CA LEU A 199 -13.12 -17.97 8.98
C LEU A 199 -12.74 -19.33 8.38
N LEU A 200 -12.91 -20.42 9.12
CA LEU A 200 -12.65 -21.78 8.66
C LEU A 200 -13.58 -22.18 7.50
N GLN A 201 -14.86 -21.82 7.58
CA GLN A 201 -15.81 -22.03 6.49
C GLN A 201 -15.44 -21.26 5.24
N THR A 202 -15.00 -19.99 5.38
CA THR A 202 -14.53 -19.16 4.28
C THR A 202 -13.30 -19.75 3.60
N LEU A 203 -12.38 -20.34 4.38
CA LEU A 203 -11.18 -21.00 3.86
C LEU A 203 -11.51 -22.33 3.18
N ALA A 204 -12.44 -23.11 3.74
CA ALA A 204 -12.89 -24.38 3.15
C ALA A 204 -13.60 -24.18 1.80
N ASN A 205 -14.43 -23.13 1.69
CA ASN A 205 -15.15 -22.79 0.46
C ASN A 205 -14.25 -22.22 -0.66
N ARG A 206 -13.00 -21.90 -0.36
CA ARG A 206 -12.01 -21.41 -1.34
C ARG A 206 -11.06 -22.49 -1.87
N LYS A 207 -11.24 -23.75 -1.48
CA LYS A 207 -10.56 -24.89 -2.09
C LYS A 207 -11.37 -25.39 -3.28
N GLY A 208 -11.35 -24.68 -4.35
CA GLY A 208 -11.81 -25.06 -5.67
C GLY A 208 -11.34 -24.06 -6.70
N PRO A 209 -11.22 -24.50 -7.94
CA PRO A 209 -10.26 -25.41 -8.57
C PRO A 209 -8.97 -24.72 -8.85
#